data_3c9940872bca07251dca84eb2339e841
#
_entry.id   3c9940872bca07251dca84eb2339e841
#
_cell.length_a   1.000
_cell.length_b   1.000
_cell.length_c   1.000
_cell.angle_alpha   90.00
_cell.angle_beta   90.00
_cell.angle_gamma   90.00
#
_symmetry.space_group_name_H-M   'P 1'
#
loop_
_entity.id
_entity.type
_entity.pdbx_description
1 polymer ?
#
loop_
_entity_poly.entity_id
_entity_poly.type
_entity_poly.pdbx_seq_one_letter_code
_entity_poly.pdbx_strand_id
1 'polypeptide(L)'
;PGVACDVASYFYSFTFYKNPDWSQMFAPGAEIKQYLSDLADHYRLREKTSFNSTVTACRYSDGKWHVSTAEGKTFDADVLIPATGFLHIPVLPEIEGLESFAGEAFHSSKWSPELDMSGKRVGVIGNGSSSVQIVSNIVDEVDALTVFQRTPQWVFPAPNDHYSTQRREMLSYYPELMERLFDYFMDWYNDGFGNAVVGDAD
;
A
#
# COMPACT_ATOMS: atom_id res chain seq x y z
N PRO A 1 6.66 -10.27 -3.00
CA PRO A 1 6.05 -11.35 -2.22
C PRO A 1 5.33 -10.79 -0.98
N GLY A 2 4.21 -11.45 -0.57
CA GLY A 2 3.55 -11.20 0.70
C GLY A 2 2.92 -9.82 0.91
N VAL A 3 2.69 -9.04 -0.13
CA VAL A 3 2.05 -7.73 0.00
C VAL A 3 0.69 -7.85 0.68
N ALA A 4 0.52 -7.13 1.80
CA ALA A 4 -0.70 -7.08 2.59
C ALA A 4 -0.90 -5.67 3.17
N CYS A 5 -2.06 -5.42 3.78
CA CYS A 5 -2.22 -4.25 4.64
C CYS A 5 -1.25 -4.33 5.83
N ASP A 6 -0.71 -3.22 6.25
CA ASP A 6 0.03 -3.03 7.50
C ASP A 6 -0.79 -2.29 8.57
N VAL A 7 -2.03 -1.97 8.24
CA VAL A 7 -3.09 -1.51 9.13
C VAL A 7 -4.32 -2.41 8.96
N ALA A 8 -5.23 -2.41 9.91
CA ALA A 8 -6.43 -3.23 9.81
C ALA A 8 -7.21 -2.92 8.52
N SER A 9 -7.63 -3.96 7.79
CA SER A 9 -8.26 -3.87 6.48
C SER A 9 -9.50 -2.98 6.45
N TYR A 10 -10.20 -2.86 7.58
CA TYR A 10 -11.35 -1.98 7.72
C TYR A 10 -11.01 -0.50 7.47
N PHE A 11 -9.76 -0.07 7.71
CA PHE A 11 -9.28 1.28 7.39
C PHE A 11 -8.98 1.48 5.90
N TYR A 12 -8.83 0.40 5.14
CA TYR A 12 -8.60 0.44 3.69
C TYR A 12 -9.90 0.55 2.88
N SER A 13 -11.04 0.71 3.54
CA SER A 13 -12.33 0.92 2.88
C SER A 13 -12.69 2.40 2.88
N PHE A 14 -13.24 2.88 1.78
CA PHE A 14 -13.86 4.21 1.75
C PHE A 14 -15.12 4.22 2.62
N THR A 15 -15.38 5.34 3.28
CA THR A 15 -16.55 5.48 4.17
C THR A 15 -17.88 5.30 3.44
N PHE A 16 -17.93 5.66 2.16
CA PHE A 16 -19.10 5.54 1.28
C PHE A 16 -19.18 4.22 0.51
N TYR A 17 -18.15 3.36 0.61
CA TYR A 17 -18.10 2.04 -0.03
C TYR A 17 -17.28 1.08 0.84
N LYS A 18 -17.89 0.59 1.92
CA LYS A 18 -17.24 -0.31 2.88
C LYS A 18 -17.19 -1.74 2.33
N ASN A 19 -16.15 -2.47 2.69
CA ASN A 19 -16.04 -3.89 2.41
C ASN A 19 -16.19 -4.69 3.72
N PRO A 20 -17.32 -5.37 3.94
CA PRO A 20 -17.52 -6.24 5.12
C PRO A 20 -16.84 -7.59 4.97
N ASP A 21 -16.42 -7.97 3.76
CA ASP A 21 -15.97 -9.32 3.41
C ASP A 21 -14.44 -9.49 3.35
N TRP A 22 -13.70 -8.66 4.09
CA TRP A 22 -12.27 -8.87 4.24
C TRP A 22 -11.97 -10.25 4.80
N SER A 23 -11.00 -10.97 4.21
CA SER A 23 -10.67 -12.34 4.61
C SER A 23 -9.95 -12.41 5.96
N GLN A 24 -9.25 -11.33 6.34
CA GLN A 24 -8.41 -11.28 7.55
C GLN A 24 -8.12 -9.82 7.95
N MET A 25 -7.51 -9.64 9.14
CA MET A 25 -7.23 -8.30 9.66
C MET A 25 -6.29 -7.51 8.75
N PHE A 26 -5.25 -8.14 8.23
CA PHE A 26 -4.31 -7.53 7.28
C PHE A 26 -4.46 -8.21 5.93
N ALA A 27 -5.43 -7.75 5.14
CA ALA A 27 -5.81 -8.38 3.88
C ALA A 27 -4.67 -8.37 2.86
N PRO A 28 -4.53 -9.44 2.06
CA PRO A 28 -3.56 -9.50 0.99
C PRO A 28 -3.77 -8.41 -0.07
N GLY A 29 -2.69 -7.99 -0.71
CA GLY A 29 -2.75 -6.97 -1.75
C GLY A 29 -3.66 -7.32 -2.94
N ALA A 30 -3.83 -8.60 -3.23
CA ALA A 30 -4.78 -9.06 -4.25
C ALA A 30 -6.24 -8.72 -3.89
N GLU A 31 -6.60 -8.87 -2.63
CA GLU A 31 -7.95 -8.56 -2.13
C GLU A 31 -8.20 -7.05 -2.12
N ILE A 32 -7.20 -6.26 -1.73
CA ILE A 32 -7.26 -4.80 -1.82
C ILE A 32 -7.47 -4.35 -3.28
N LYS A 33 -6.72 -4.95 -4.21
CA LYS A 33 -6.87 -4.67 -5.64
C LYS A 33 -8.27 -5.03 -6.13
N GLN A 34 -8.84 -6.14 -5.68
CA GLN A 34 -10.20 -6.55 -6.05
C GLN A 34 -11.22 -5.53 -5.53
N TYR A 35 -11.13 -5.15 -4.26
CA TYR A 35 -11.99 -4.12 -3.67
C TYR A 35 -11.97 -2.80 -4.47
N LEU A 36 -10.78 -2.32 -4.85
CA LEU A 36 -10.65 -1.10 -5.65
C LEU A 36 -11.21 -1.27 -7.07
N SER A 37 -11.11 -2.47 -7.64
CA SER A 37 -11.70 -2.77 -8.95
C SER A 37 -13.22 -2.78 -8.90
N ASP A 38 -13.80 -3.42 -7.88
CA ASP A 38 -15.24 -3.47 -7.66
C ASP A 38 -15.83 -2.07 -7.42
N LEU A 39 -15.13 -1.25 -6.64
CA LEU A 39 -15.48 0.16 -6.46
C LEU A 39 -15.46 0.92 -7.79
N ALA A 40 -14.41 0.74 -8.58
CA ALA A 40 -14.27 1.41 -9.88
C ALA A 40 -15.39 1.02 -10.85
N ASP A 41 -15.81 -0.23 -10.84
CA ASP A 41 -16.89 -0.74 -11.67
C ASP A 41 -18.26 -0.26 -11.14
N HIS A 42 -18.47 -0.29 -9.82
CA HIS A 42 -19.70 0.20 -9.18
C HIS A 42 -20.00 1.67 -9.53
N TYR A 43 -19.00 2.53 -9.47
CA TYR A 43 -19.14 3.95 -9.80
C TYR A 43 -18.86 4.28 -11.27
N ARG A 44 -18.66 3.29 -12.14
CA ARG A 44 -18.34 3.45 -13.56
C ARG A 44 -17.14 4.38 -13.78
N LEU A 45 -16.12 4.27 -12.94
CA LEU A 45 -14.97 5.18 -13.00
C LEU A 45 -14.15 4.97 -14.26
N ARG A 46 -14.13 3.75 -14.81
CA ARG A 46 -13.38 3.44 -16.03
C ARG A 46 -13.88 4.25 -17.24
N GLU A 47 -15.18 4.48 -17.32
CA GLU A 47 -15.81 5.30 -18.39
C GLU A 47 -15.40 6.78 -18.29
N LYS A 48 -15.07 7.24 -17.08
CA LYS A 48 -14.67 8.63 -16.78
C LYS A 48 -13.16 8.83 -16.74
N THR A 49 -12.39 7.76 -16.99
CA THR A 49 -10.92 7.78 -16.89
C THR A 49 -10.30 7.77 -18.29
N SER A 50 -9.44 8.73 -18.56
CA SER A 50 -8.59 8.71 -19.76
C SER A 50 -7.31 7.95 -19.45
N PHE A 51 -7.26 6.68 -19.81
CA PHE A 51 -6.06 5.85 -19.69
C PHE A 51 -5.02 6.22 -20.75
N ASN A 52 -3.77 5.77 -20.56
CA ASN A 52 -2.65 6.07 -21.44
C ASN A 52 -2.57 7.58 -21.74
N SER A 53 -2.52 8.37 -20.66
CA SER A 53 -2.57 9.83 -20.71
C SER A 53 -1.59 10.38 -19.67
N THR A 54 -0.29 10.30 -20.00
CA THR A 54 0.79 10.78 -19.12
C THR A 54 0.80 12.30 -19.11
N VAL A 55 0.42 12.91 -18.01
CA VAL A 55 0.39 14.36 -17.86
C VAL A 55 1.81 14.91 -17.85
N THR A 56 2.09 15.84 -18.76
CA THR A 56 3.40 16.50 -18.93
C THR A 56 3.41 17.95 -18.51
N ALA A 57 2.25 18.62 -18.58
CA ALA A 57 2.13 20.01 -18.17
C ALA A 57 0.72 20.34 -17.66
N CYS A 58 0.68 21.21 -16.66
CA CYS A 58 -0.54 21.83 -16.18
C CYS A 58 -0.32 23.34 -16.10
N ARG A 59 -1.18 24.11 -16.73
CA ARG A 59 -1.10 25.59 -16.75
C ARG A 59 -2.46 26.18 -16.39
N TYR A 60 -2.47 27.17 -15.51
CA TYR A 60 -3.67 27.93 -15.21
C TYR A 60 -3.65 29.24 -15.98
N SER A 61 -4.64 29.45 -16.85
CA SER A 61 -4.86 30.74 -17.56
C SER A 61 -6.34 30.90 -17.89
N ASP A 62 -6.78 32.12 -18.04
CA ASP A 62 -8.17 32.46 -18.42
C ASP A 62 -9.24 31.81 -17.54
N GLY A 63 -8.92 31.61 -16.25
CA GLY A 63 -9.84 31.03 -15.27
C GLY A 63 -9.97 29.52 -15.30
N LYS A 64 -9.13 28.81 -16.09
CA LYS A 64 -9.15 27.35 -16.24
C LYS A 64 -7.76 26.73 -16.14
N TRP A 65 -7.75 25.46 -15.80
CA TRP A 65 -6.59 24.59 -15.94
C TRP A 65 -6.55 23.96 -17.34
N HIS A 66 -5.41 24.12 -18.01
CA HIS A 66 -5.09 23.48 -19.27
C HIS A 66 -4.07 22.37 -18.99
N VAL A 67 -4.48 21.11 -19.18
CA VAL A 67 -3.66 19.93 -18.92
C VAL A 67 -3.25 19.32 -20.25
N SER A 68 -1.96 19.05 -20.41
CA SER A 68 -1.40 18.41 -21.62
C SER A 68 -0.77 17.07 -21.28
N THR A 69 -0.85 16.13 -22.19
CA THR A 69 -0.28 14.80 -22.06
C THR A 69 0.81 14.52 -23.10
N ALA A 70 1.68 13.56 -22.80
CA ALA A 70 2.72 13.10 -23.73
C ALA A 70 2.15 12.56 -25.04
N GLU A 71 0.93 12.03 -24.99
CA GLU A 71 0.21 11.47 -26.14
C GLU A 71 -0.53 12.53 -26.97
N GLY A 72 -0.31 13.82 -26.65
CA GLY A 72 -0.88 14.94 -27.38
C GLY A 72 -2.34 15.26 -27.05
N LYS A 73 -2.92 14.64 -26.01
CA LYS A 73 -4.27 15.00 -25.53
C LYS A 73 -4.20 16.27 -24.69
N THR A 74 -5.27 17.07 -24.73
CA THR A 74 -5.45 18.25 -23.90
C THR A 74 -6.79 18.18 -23.19
N PHE A 75 -6.83 18.72 -21.95
CA PHE A 75 -8.05 18.77 -21.14
C PHE A 75 -8.13 20.14 -20.49
N ASP A 76 -9.33 20.71 -20.45
CA ASP A 76 -9.63 21.93 -19.73
C ASP A 76 -10.48 21.59 -18.50
N ALA A 77 -10.14 22.17 -17.35
CA ALA A 77 -10.84 21.93 -16.10
C ALA A 77 -10.92 23.21 -15.25
N ASP A 78 -12.01 23.35 -14.53
CA ASP A 78 -12.16 24.44 -13.55
C ASP A 78 -11.36 24.17 -12.27
N VAL A 79 -11.19 22.88 -11.93
CA VAL A 79 -10.44 22.41 -10.75
C VAL A 79 -9.48 21.29 -11.15
N LEU A 80 -8.23 21.37 -10.72
CA LEU A 80 -7.23 20.31 -10.86
C LEU A 80 -6.87 19.75 -9.48
N ILE A 81 -7.02 18.45 -9.32
CA ILE A 81 -6.66 17.73 -8.08
C ILE A 81 -5.52 16.76 -8.40
N PRO A 82 -4.27 17.06 -8.01
CA PRO A 82 -3.17 16.11 -8.15
C PRO A 82 -3.32 14.99 -7.12
N ALA A 83 -3.63 13.79 -7.58
CA ALA A 83 -3.77 12.59 -6.75
C ALA A 83 -2.77 11.50 -7.18
N THR A 84 -1.52 11.90 -7.43
CA THR A 84 -0.47 11.07 -8.04
C THR A 84 0.14 10.04 -7.10
N GLY A 85 -0.14 10.13 -5.80
CA GLY A 85 0.49 9.31 -4.78
C GLY A 85 1.94 9.73 -4.48
N PHE A 86 2.45 9.36 -3.31
CA PHE A 86 3.81 9.73 -2.87
C PHE A 86 4.82 8.59 -2.99
N LEU A 87 4.39 7.36 -3.32
CA LEU A 87 5.25 6.17 -3.45
C LEU A 87 5.46 5.71 -4.91
N HIS A 88 5.11 6.53 -5.90
CA HIS A 88 5.14 6.12 -7.32
C HIS A 88 6.52 6.23 -7.98
N ILE A 89 7.43 7.02 -7.43
CA ILE A 89 8.80 7.16 -7.94
C ILE A 89 9.75 6.45 -6.99
N PRO A 90 10.38 5.33 -7.41
CA PRO A 90 11.35 4.64 -6.59
C PRO A 90 12.63 5.47 -6.46
N VAL A 91 13.17 5.55 -5.25
CA VAL A 91 14.45 6.18 -4.96
C VAL A 91 15.43 5.11 -4.49
N LEU A 92 16.54 4.98 -5.20
CA LEU A 92 17.63 4.11 -4.77
C LEU A 92 18.55 4.89 -3.81
N PRO A 93 19.13 4.22 -2.81
CA PRO A 93 20.07 4.85 -1.89
C PRO A 93 21.37 5.23 -2.63
N GLU A 94 21.96 6.35 -2.25
CA GLU A 94 23.28 6.76 -2.71
C GLU A 94 24.34 5.99 -1.92
N ILE A 95 24.75 4.82 -2.43
CA ILE A 95 25.77 3.94 -1.87
C ILE A 95 26.87 3.81 -2.89
N GLU A 96 28.10 4.15 -2.49
CA GLU A 96 29.29 4.00 -3.33
C GLU A 96 29.45 2.53 -3.77
N GLY A 97 29.60 2.30 -5.06
CA GLY A 97 29.79 0.98 -5.65
C GLY A 97 28.49 0.19 -5.90
N LEU A 98 27.32 0.74 -5.62
CA LEU A 98 26.04 0.05 -5.88
C LEU A 98 25.90 -0.37 -7.36
N GLU A 99 26.34 0.48 -8.27
CA GLU A 99 26.33 0.24 -9.72
C GLU A 99 27.35 -0.84 -10.17
N SER A 100 28.34 -1.14 -9.35
CA SER A 100 29.34 -2.18 -9.63
C SER A 100 28.96 -3.55 -9.07
N PHE A 101 27.83 -3.65 -8.38
CA PHE A 101 27.35 -4.91 -7.84
C PHE A 101 27.02 -5.89 -8.97
N ALA A 102 27.72 -7.04 -8.98
CA ALA A 102 27.59 -8.03 -10.05
C ALA A 102 26.32 -8.90 -9.95
N GLY A 103 25.60 -8.82 -8.85
CA GLY A 103 24.32 -9.51 -8.64
C GLY A 103 23.14 -8.69 -9.14
N GLU A 104 21.97 -9.25 -9.01
CA GLU A 104 20.72 -8.55 -9.34
C GLU A 104 20.33 -7.58 -8.22
N ALA A 105 20.16 -6.30 -8.57
CA ALA A 105 19.75 -5.24 -7.64
C ALA A 105 18.57 -4.45 -8.19
N PHE A 106 17.52 -4.28 -7.39
CA PHE A 106 16.32 -3.57 -7.79
C PHE A 106 15.59 -2.96 -6.59
N HIS A 107 14.80 -1.95 -6.85
CA HIS A 107 13.88 -1.41 -5.85
C HIS A 107 12.67 -2.33 -5.70
N SER A 108 12.11 -2.47 -4.49
CA SER A 108 10.96 -3.35 -4.20
C SER A 108 9.74 -3.10 -5.10
N SER A 109 9.52 -1.88 -5.58
CA SER A 109 8.47 -1.56 -6.57
C SER A 109 8.73 -2.12 -7.97
N LYS A 110 9.92 -2.64 -8.24
CA LYS A 110 10.33 -3.28 -9.49
C LYS A 110 10.51 -4.78 -9.35
N TRP A 111 9.88 -5.37 -8.35
CA TRP A 111 9.92 -6.81 -8.12
C TRP A 111 9.42 -7.59 -9.34
N SER A 112 10.24 -8.52 -9.84
CA SER A 112 9.82 -9.46 -10.87
C SER A 112 9.14 -10.67 -10.23
N PRO A 113 7.90 -11.02 -10.64
CA PRO A 113 7.26 -12.25 -10.17
C PRO A 113 8.02 -13.54 -10.55
N GLU A 114 8.86 -13.46 -11.58
CA GLU A 114 9.64 -14.60 -12.11
C GLU A 114 10.99 -14.76 -11.38
N LEU A 115 11.30 -13.88 -10.45
CA LEU A 115 12.57 -13.91 -9.74
C LEU A 115 12.61 -15.11 -8.77
N ASP A 116 13.48 -16.05 -9.07
CA ASP A 116 13.78 -17.18 -8.19
C ASP A 116 14.88 -16.79 -7.19
N MET A 117 14.55 -16.85 -5.91
CA MET A 117 15.46 -16.53 -4.80
C MET A 117 16.02 -17.78 -4.12
N SER A 118 15.60 -18.98 -4.54
CA SER A 118 16.01 -20.25 -3.92
C SER A 118 17.54 -20.39 -3.89
N GLY A 119 18.09 -20.65 -2.70
CA GLY A 119 19.52 -20.84 -2.50
C GLY A 119 20.39 -19.63 -2.74
N LYS A 120 19.81 -18.42 -2.88
CA LYS A 120 20.58 -17.17 -3.04
C LYS A 120 20.87 -16.53 -1.69
N ARG A 121 21.94 -15.76 -1.66
CA ARG A 121 22.24 -14.83 -0.58
C ARG A 121 21.61 -13.49 -0.91
N VAL A 122 20.67 -13.04 -0.08
CA VAL A 122 19.88 -11.82 -0.33
C VAL A 122 20.19 -10.75 0.68
N GLY A 123 20.44 -9.53 0.19
CA GLY A 123 20.56 -8.32 0.99
C GLY A 123 19.32 -7.44 0.83
N VAL A 124 18.71 -7.02 1.92
CA VAL A 124 17.59 -6.07 1.93
C VAL A 124 18.06 -4.77 2.57
N ILE A 125 18.00 -3.68 1.82
CA ILE A 125 18.40 -2.35 2.29
C ILE A 125 17.15 -1.59 2.73
N GLY A 126 17.05 -1.29 4.01
CA GLY A 126 15.90 -0.66 4.65
C GLY A 126 15.13 -1.62 5.55
N ASN A 127 14.33 -1.06 6.45
CA ASN A 127 13.56 -1.79 7.46
C ASN A 127 12.15 -1.22 7.66
N GLY A 128 11.60 -0.51 6.67
CA GLY A 128 10.19 -0.08 6.66
C GLY A 128 9.22 -1.23 6.41
N SER A 129 7.91 -0.95 6.39
CA SER A 129 6.84 -1.94 6.21
C SER A 129 7.06 -2.88 5.03
N SER A 130 7.51 -2.35 3.88
CA SER A 130 7.83 -3.19 2.71
C SER A 130 8.93 -4.21 3.00
N SER A 131 9.99 -3.80 3.71
CA SER A 131 11.10 -4.69 4.07
C SER A 131 10.63 -5.78 5.03
N VAL A 132 9.84 -5.43 6.05
CA VAL A 132 9.29 -6.41 7.00
C VAL A 132 8.48 -7.48 6.28
N GLN A 133 7.61 -7.08 5.36
CA GLN A 133 6.81 -8.01 4.57
C GLN A 133 7.65 -8.86 3.62
N ILE A 134 8.66 -8.29 2.97
CA ILE A 134 9.56 -9.04 2.07
C ILE A 134 10.35 -10.07 2.88
N VAL A 135 11.01 -9.64 3.95
CA VAL A 135 11.85 -10.50 4.80
C VAL A 135 11.08 -11.70 5.32
N SER A 136 9.89 -11.48 5.88
CA SER A 136 9.06 -12.57 6.42
C SER A 136 8.54 -13.55 5.36
N ASN A 137 8.50 -13.15 4.09
CA ASN A 137 8.03 -14.02 3.01
C ASN A 137 9.15 -14.75 2.26
N ILE A 138 10.41 -14.32 2.37
CA ILE A 138 11.50 -14.94 1.63
C ILE A 138 12.52 -15.65 2.52
N VAL A 139 12.46 -15.48 3.84
CA VAL A 139 13.46 -15.99 4.78
C VAL A 139 13.67 -17.50 4.68
N ASP A 140 12.63 -18.27 4.42
CA ASP A 140 12.67 -19.71 4.29
C ASP A 140 13.07 -20.21 2.89
N GLU A 141 13.15 -19.31 1.90
CA GLU A 141 13.47 -19.62 0.50
C GLU A 141 14.93 -19.38 0.16
N VAL A 142 15.60 -18.52 0.89
CA VAL A 142 16.95 -18.05 0.60
C VAL A 142 18.01 -18.77 1.43
N ASP A 143 19.24 -18.88 0.91
CA ASP A 143 20.35 -19.49 1.64
C ASP A 143 20.86 -18.60 2.79
N ALA A 144 20.86 -17.29 2.58
CA ALA A 144 21.18 -16.31 3.61
C ALA A 144 20.44 -15.00 3.37
N LEU A 145 19.97 -14.38 4.44
CA LEU A 145 19.27 -13.10 4.41
C LEU A 145 19.97 -12.09 5.33
N THR A 146 20.31 -10.94 4.78
CA THR A 146 20.92 -9.84 5.54
C THR A 146 20.06 -8.57 5.37
N VAL A 147 19.66 -7.96 6.48
CA VAL A 147 18.93 -6.69 6.47
C VAL A 147 19.87 -5.57 6.90
N PHE A 148 20.02 -4.57 6.02
CA PHE A 148 20.82 -3.37 6.30
C PHE A 148 19.90 -2.26 6.76
N GLN A 149 20.07 -1.78 7.99
CA GLN A 149 19.25 -0.73 8.57
C GLN A 149 20.11 0.39 9.18
N ARG A 150 19.66 1.63 9.02
CA ARG A 150 20.28 2.79 9.66
C ARG A 150 19.71 3.03 11.05
N THR A 151 18.38 2.99 11.16
CA THR A 151 17.65 3.22 12.41
C THR A 151 16.73 2.02 12.65
N PRO A 152 16.81 1.38 13.83
CA PRO A 152 15.91 0.29 14.17
C PRO A 152 14.43 0.71 14.14
N GLN A 153 13.57 -0.21 13.76
CA GLN A 153 12.11 -0.04 13.81
C GLN A 153 11.52 -1.01 14.83
N TRP A 154 10.48 -0.59 15.51
CA TRP A 154 9.67 -1.48 16.32
C TRP A 154 8.84 -2.37 15.41
N VAL A 155 8.93 -3.67 15.62
CA VAL A 155 8.16 -4.68 14.89
C VAL A 155 7.39 -5.50 15.91
N PHE A 156 6.06 -5.58 15.75
CA PHE A 156 5.21 -6.39 16.61
C PHE A 156 4.70 -7.61 15.82
N PRO A 157 4.77 -8.81 16.39
CA PRO A 157 4.06 -9.95 15.83
C PRO A 157 2.55 -9.70 15.95
N ALA A 158 1.85 -9.72 14.82
CA ALA A 158 0.42 -9.52 14.78
C ALA A 158 -0.26 -10.79 14.24
N PRO A 159 -1.19 -11.42 14.98
CA PRO A 159 -2.00 -12.50 14.47
C PRO A 159 -2.78 -12.04 13.23
N ASN A 160 -2.77 -12.83 12.18
CA ASN A 160 -3.48 -12.54 10.94
C ASN A 160 -4.26 -13.75 10.44
N ASP A 161 -4.99 -14.38 11.33
CA ASP A 161 -5.82 -15.53 11.02
C ASP A 161 -7.00 -15.14 10.10
N HIS A 162 -7.42 -16.09 9.28
CA HIS A 162 -8.60 -15.90 8.44
C HIS A 162 -9.87 -15.74 9.28
N TYR A 163 -10.67 -14.77 8.93
CA TYR A 163 -11.98 -14.60 9.54
C TYR A 163 -12.92 -15.74 9.15
N SER A 164 -13.68 -16.21 10.12
CA SER A 164 -14.71 -17.21 9.87
C SER A 164 -15.79 -16.68 8.93
N THR A 165 -16.41 -17.57 8.16
CA THR A 165 -17.56 -17.23 7.32
C THR A 165 -18.66 -16.55 8.13
N GLN A 166 -18.94 -17.05 9.33
CA GLN A 166 -19.94 -16.47 10.23
C GLN A 166 -19.62 -15.00 10.58
N ARG A 167 -18.35 -14.64 10.84
CA ARG A 167 -17.94 -13.27 11.12
C ARG A 167 -18.20 -12.36 9.91
N ARG A 168 -17.82 -12.81 8.72
CA ARG A 168 -18.01 -12.03 7.48
C ARG A 168 -19.49 -11.82 7.16
N GLU A 169 -20.31 -12.87 7.29
CA GLU A 169 -21.75 -12.78 7.15
C GLU A 169 -22.37 -11.81 8.16
N MET A 170 -21.97 -11.88 9.42
CA MET A 170 -22.43 -10.96 10.46
C MET A 170 -22.15 -9.50 10.11
N LEU A 171 -20.96 -9.18 9.62
CA LEU A 171 -20.58 -7.82 9.21
C LEU A 171 -21.32 -7.36 7.95
N SER A 172 -21.69 -8.29 7.07
CA SER A 172 -22.52 -7.99 5.89
C SER A 172 -23.96 -7.69 6.25
N TYR A 173 -24.51 -8.41 7.24
CA TYR A 173 -25.89 -8.20 7.71
C TYR A 173 -26.05 -6.97 8.61
N TYR A 174 -25.01 -6.58 9.34
CA TYR A 174 -25.02 -5.49 10.30
C TYR A 174 -23.94 -4.47 9.98
N PRO A 175 -24.11 -3.62 8.95
CA PRO A 175 -23.09 -2.65 8.52
C PRO A 175 -22.71 -1.65 9.61
N GLU A 176 -23.59 -1.39 10.60
CA GLU A 176 -23.28 -0.57 11.77
C GLU A 176 -22.15 -1.16 12.64
N LEU A 177 -21.93 -2.47 12.60
CA LEU A 177 -20.80 -3.09 13.30
C LEU A 177 -19.46 -2.69 12.67
N MET A 178 -19.44 -2.44 11.37
CA MET A 178 -18.26 -1.93 10.69
C MET A 178 -17.89 -0.53 11.18
N GLU A 179 -18.86 0.33 11.45
CA GLU A 179 -18.64 1.67 12.00
C GLU A 179 -18.10 1.57 13.41
N ARG A 180 -18.71 0.76 14.26
CA ARG A 180 -18.24 0.53 15.63
C ARG A 180 -16.85 -0.08 15.69
N LEU A 181 -16.51 -0.99 14.79
CA LEU A 181 -15.15 -1.54 14.70
C LEU A 181 -14.15 -0.46 14.28
N PHE A 182 -14.52 0.38 13.34
CA PHE A 182 -13.68 1.51 12.93
C PHE A 182 -13.43 2.46 14.09
N ASP A 183 -14.48 2.89 14.79
CA ASP A 183 -14.37 3.77 15.96
C ASP A 183 -13.53 3.14 17.05
N TYR A 184 -13.79 1.87 17.39
CA TYR A 184 -13.00 1.13 18.38
C TYR A 184 -11.50 1.08 18.04
N PHE A 185 -11.14 0.81 16.77
CA PHE A 185 -9.75 0.81 16.35
C PHE A 185 -9.13 2.21 16.34
N MET A 186 -9.91 3.24 16.01
CA MET A 186 -9.44 4.62 16.06
C MET A 186 -9.19 5.06 17.50
N ASP A 187 -10.08 4.73 18.43
CA ASP A 187 -9.90 5.01 19.85
C ASP A 187 -8.67 4.25 20.39
N TRP A 188 -8.55 2.97 20.10
CA TRP A 188 -7.37 2.18 20.49
C TRP A 188 -6.06 2.76 19.93
N TYR A 189 -6.07 3.22 18.67
CA TYR A 189 -4.90 3.84 18.04
C TYR A 189 -4.55 5.17 18.72
N ASN A 190 -5.55 6.02 19.00
CA ASN A 190 -5.34 7.34 19.60
C ASN A 190 -4.92 7.24 21.07
N ASP A 191 -5.57 6.40 21.86
CA ASP A 191 -5.36 6.31 23.30
C ASP A 191 -4.17 5.41 23.68
N GLY A 192 -3.90 4.39 22.89
CA GLY A 192 -2.84 3.43 23.19
C GLY A 192 -1.56 3.68 22.40
N PHE A 193 -1.63 3.49 21.10
CA PHE A 193 -0.45 3.53 20.23
C PHE A 193 0.02 4.96 19.97
N GLY A 194 -0.90 5.91 19.79
CA GLY A 194 -0.59 7.31 19.57
C GLY A 194 0.21 7.90 20.73
N ASN A 195 -0.25 7.70 21.97
CA ASN A 195 0.39 8.21 23.18
C ASN A 195 1.75 7.54 23.43
N ALA A 196 1.87 6.25 23.20
CA ALA A 196 3.15 5.54 23.33
C ALA A 196 4.22 6.03 22.35
N VAL A 197 3.83 6.43 21.13
CA VAL A 197 4.75 6.94 20.10
C VAL A 197 5.16 8.40 20.37
N VAL A 198 4.30 9.21 20.98
CA VAL A 198 4.59 10.63 21.29
C VAL A 198 5.30 10.80 22.62
N GLY A 199 5.41 9.77 23.43
CA GLY A 199 6.16 9.82 24.70
C GLY A 199 5.38 10.40 25.89
N ASP A 200 4.06 10.51 25.81
CA ASP A 200 3.16 10.92 26.90
C ASP A 200 2.64 9.71 27.70
N ALA A 201 3.39 8.61 27.73
CA ALA A 201 3.10 7.50 28.60
C ALA A 201 3.71 7.79 29.98
N ASP A 202 2.91 8.31 30.90
CA ASP A 202 3.17 8.27 32.34
C ASP A 202 3.13 6.83 32.88
#